data_fa14702beeecef4b2d15159e68240913
#
_entry.id   fa14702beeecef4b2d15159e68240913
#
_cell.length_a   1.000
_cell.length_b   1.000
_cell.length_c   1.000
_cell.angle_alpha   90.00
_cell.angle_beta   90.00
_cell.angle_gamma   90.00
#
_symmetry.space_group_name_H-M   'P 1'
#
loop_
_entity.id
_entity.type
_entity.pdbx_description
1 polymer ?
#
loop_
_entity_poly.entity_id
_entity_poly.type
_entity_poly.pdbx_seq_one_letter_code
_entity_poly.pdbx_strand_id
1 'polypeptide(L)'
;MRRSLRLATIRDVGELARACSLIKENLSVGKINVAIIGVGNCASALIQGIQKYREIPENASVPGLMHPRIGGYEIGDIDIVAAFDIDTNKVGKDLSKAILCQPNNTIQFAEVPFTGVTVERGMTHDGIGKYVSEIVKKASGSTVDVAQILKDRKCDVVVSYLPVGSEEATKWYVEQILSAGCGFVNCVPVFIAREKYWQNRFELLELPMIGDDIKSQLGATITHRVLTRLMQDRGVTLDRTYQLNFGGNTDFLNMLERERLTSKKISKTNAVTSQIDYDIGAENVHIGPSDHVPWLDDRKWCYIRMEGHTFGGAPVNLELKLEVWDSPNSAGVVVDAIRCCKLALDRGESGSIKGPSAYFMKSPPKQYSDEVARQMVEKFIAGKKDRKK
;
A
#
# COMPACT_ATOMS: atom_id res chain seq x y z
N MET A 1 27.49 -24.59 52.36
CA MET A 1 26.19 -24.66 51.70
C MET A 1 26.38 -24.66 50.18
N ARG A 2 26.39 -25.85 49.53
CA ARG A 2 26.48 -25.98 48.08
C ARG A 2 25.06 -26.16 47.53
N ARG A 3 24.53 -25.18 46.81
CA ARG A 3 23.29 -25.34 46.02
C ARG A 3 23.63 -26.02 44.72
N SER A 4 23.09 -27.24 44.53
CA SER A 4 23.17 -27.99 43.28
C SER A 4 22.26 -27.34 42.25
N LEU A 5 22.82 -26.88 41.14
CA LEU A 5 22.04 -26.61 39.90
C LEU A 5 21.54 -27.97 39.41
N ARG A 6 20.24 -28.19 39.42
CA ARG A 6 19.63 -29.30 38.68
C ARG A 6 19.66 -28.93 37.18
N LEU A 7 20.32 -29.72 36.39
CA LEU A 7 20.23 -29.71 34.95
C LEU A 7 18.81 -30.08 34.55
N ALA A 8 18.16 -29.23 33.75
CA ALA A 8 16.87 -29.52 33.13
C ALA A 8 16.97 -30.81 32.33
N THR A 9 16.09 -31.75 32.55
CA THR A 9 16.08 -33.02 31.84
C THR A 9 15.43 -32.86 30.42
N ILE A 10 15.74 -33.76 29.50
CA ILE A 10 15.18 -33.77 28.16
C ILE A 10 13.62 -33.80 28.14
N ARG A 11 13.02 -34.29 29.24
CA ARG A 11 11.57 -34.23 29.47
C ARG A 11 11.05 -32.80 29.63
N ASP A 12 11.76 -31.95 30.38
CA ASP A 12 11.37 -30.55 30.62
C ASP A 12 11.39 -29.73 29.33
N VAL A 13 12.34 -30.03 28.43
CA VAL A 13 12.42 -29.39 27.10
C VAL A 13 11.26 -29.79 26.21
N GLY A 14 10.87 -31.06 26.26
CA GLY A 14 9.71 -31.59 25.50
C GLY A 14 8.38 -31.04 26.01
N GLU A 15 8.22 -30.85 27.32
CA GLU A 15 7.04 -30.21 27.92
C GLU A 15 6.97 -28.72 27.62
N LEU A 16 8.12 -28.02 27.68
CA LEU A 16 8.20 -26.62 27.23
C LEU A 16 7.86 -26.47 25.73
N ALA A 17 8.38 -27.35 24.89
CA ALA A 17 8.07 -27.34 23.46
C ALA A 17 6.57 -27.62 23.19
N ARG A 18 5.97 -28.55 23.92
CA ARG A 18 4.52 -28.82 23.87
C ARG A 18 3.69 -27.66 24.42
N ALA A 19 4.11 -27.05 25.54
CA ALA A 19 3.45 -25.86 26.08
C ALA A 19 3.57 -24.67 25.12
N CYS A 20 4.72 -24.46 24.49
CA CYS A 20 4.88 -23.46 23.42
C CYS A 20 4.01 -23.79 22.20
N SER A 21 3.87 -25.07 21.81
CA SER A 21 2.97 -25.49 20.72
C SER A 21 1.51 -25.24 21.07
N LEU A 22 1.08 -25.59 22.28
CA LEU A 22 -0.29 -25.37 22.76
C LEU A 22 -0.61 -23.87 22.96
N ILE A 23 0.39 -23.07 23.36
CA ILE A 23 0.26 -21.61 23.40
C ILE A 23 0.18 -21.04 21.97
N LYS A 24 0.90 -21.62 21.00
CA LYS A 24 0.79 -21.26 19.59
C LYS A 24 -0.57 -21.64 18.97
N GLU A 25 -1.12 -22.82 19.31
CA GLU A 25 -2.46 -23.22 18.87
C GLU A 25 -3.57 -22.35 19.46
N ASN A 26 -3.40 -21.84 20.67
CA ASN A 26 -4.32 -20.89 21.31
C ASN A 26 -4.10 -19.42 20.89
N LEU A 27 -3.03 -19.11 20.16
CA LEU A 27 -2.70 -17.80 19.59
C LEU A 27 -2.72 -17.83 18.06
N SER A 28 -3.30 -18.87 17.41
CA SER A 28 -3.50 -18.84 15.97
C SER A 28 -4.51 -17.73 15.67
N VAL A 29 -3.98 -16.59 15.33
CA VAL A 29 -4.74 -15.52 14.71
C VAL A 29 -5.33 -16.09 13.42
N GLY A 30 -6.62 -15.90 13.17
CA GLY A 30 -7.27 -16.44 11.97
C GLY A 30 -6.66 -15.90 10.68
N LYS A 31 -7.06 -16.44 9.55
CA LYS A 31 -6.68 -15.93 8.23
C LYS A 31 -7.26 -14.54 7.99
N ILE A 32 -6.61 -13.79 7.10
CA ILE A 32 -7.09 -12.51 6.59
C ILE A 32 -7.63 -12.72 5.18
N ASN A 33 -8.92 -12.70 5.02
CA ASN A 33 -9.56 -12.83 3.72
C ASN A 33 -9.53 -11.49 2.99
N VAL A 34 -8.82 -11.42 1.87
CA VAL A 34 -8.59 -10.19 1.11
C VAL A 34 -9.22 -10.24 -0.26
N ALA A 35 -9.91 -9.18 -0.65
CA ALA A 35 -10.33 -8.97 -2.03
C ALA A 35 -9.46 -7.90 -2.71
N ILE A 36 -9.23 -8.07 -4.01
CA ILE A 36 -8.43 -7.14 -4.82
C ILE A 36 -9.30 -6.53 -5.91
N ILE A 37 -9.25 -5.20 -6.03
CA ILE A 37 -9.87 -4.44 -7.12
C ILE A 37 -8.75 -3.93 -8.03
N GLY A 38 -8.68 -4.43 -9.27
CA GLY A 38 -7.62 -4.16 -10.23
C GLY A 38 -6.48 -5.19 -10.16
N VAL A 39 -6.43 -6.11 -11.13
CA VAL A 39 -5.46 -7.21 -11.23
C VAL A 39 -4.30 -6.79 -12.14
N GLY A 40 -3.66 -5.65 -11.81
CA GLY A 40 -2.51 -5.10 -12.50
C GLY A 40 -1.17 -5.58 -11.92
N ASN A 41 -0.09 -4.86 -12.25
CA ASN A 41 1.26 -5.13 -11.77
C ASN A 41 1.36 -5.17 -10.23
N CYS A 42 0.72 -4.22 -9.53
CA CYS A 42 0.73 -4.17 -8.07
C CYS A 42 0.08 -5.40 -7.43
N ALA A 43 -1.06 -5.85 -8.00
CA ALA A 43 -1.71 -7.08 -7.57
C ALA A 43 -0.82 -8.31 -7.84
N SER A 44 -0.17 -8.36 -9.02
CA SER A 44 0.77 -9.42 -9.38
C SER A 44 1.92 -9.50 -8.37
N ALA A 45 2.55 -8.38 -8.05
CA ALA A 45 3.65 -8.34 -7.09
C ALA A 45 3.20 -8.73 -5.66
N LEU A 46 2.02 -8.27 -5.22
CA LEU A 46 1.47 -8.62 -3.91
C LEU A 46 1.22 -10.13 -3.79
N ILE A 47 0.55 -10.73 -4.78
CA ILE A 47 0.19 -12.14 -4.76
C ILE A 47 1.43 -13.02 -4.84
N GLN A 48 2.40 -12.69 -5.71
CA GLN A 48 3.70 -13.35 -5.75
C GLN A 48 4.44 -13.24 -4.41
N GLY A 49 4.41 -12.07 -3.77
CA GLY A 49 5.02 -11.85 -2.46
C GLY A 49 4.39 -12.69 -1.36
N ILE A 50 3.06 -12.74 -1.29
CA ILE A 50 2.33 -13.59 -0.34
C ILE A 50 2.72 -15.07 -0.56
N GLN A 51 2.76 -15.54 -1.81
CA GLN A 51 3.13 -16.91 -2.11
C GLN A 51 4.58 -17.22 -1.74
N LYS A 52 5.51 -16.33 -2.10
CA LYS A 52 6.94 -16.52 -1.84
C LYS A 52 7.28 -16.58 -0.36
N TYR A 53 6.57 -15.79 0.44
CA TYR A 53 6.86 -15.62 1.86
C TYR A 53 5.79 -16.25 2.76
N ARG A 54 5.00 -17.18 2.23
CA ARG A 54 3.93 -17.86 2.97
C ARG A 54 4.44 -18.63 4.18
N GLU A 55 5.62 -19.21 4.06
CA GLU A 55 6.26 -20.03 5.09
C GLU A 55 7.61 -19.43 5.49
N ILE A 56 7.56 -18.30 6.18
CA ILE A 56 8.78 -17.65 6.66
C ILE A 56 9.09 -18.14 8.08
N PRO A 57 10.33 -18.53 8.39
CA PRO A 57 10.75 -18.80 9.75
C PRO A 57 10.48 -17.62 10.69
N GLU A 58 10.07 -17.90 11.93
CA GLU A 58 9.60 -16.90 12.91
C GLU A 58 10.53 -15.69 13.11
N ASN A 59 11.84 -15.90 12.97
CA ASN A 59 12.87 -14.88 13.18
C ASN A 59 13.55 -14.42 11.87
N ALA A 60 12.99 -14.75 10.69
CA ALA A 60 13.59 -14.37 9.44
C ALA A 60 13.32 -12.89 9.14
N SER A 61 14.39 -12.16 8.82
CA SER A 61 14.27 -10.85 8.18
C SER A 61 13.96 -11.05 6.70
N VAL A 62 12.86 -10.49 6.25
CA VAL A 62 12.46 -10.52 4.84
C VAL A 62 12.72 -9.15 4.23
N PRO A 63 13.63 -9.05 3.25
CA PRO A 63 13.80 -7.81 2.52
C PRO A 63 12.46 -7.36 1.92
N GLY A 64 12.07 -6.13 2.24
CA GLY A 64 10.82 -5.58 1.77
C GLY A 64 9.62 -5.76 2.69
N LEU A 65 9.73 -6.39 3.85
CA LEU A 65 8.77 -6.34 4.93
C LEU A 65 9.32 -5.51 6.10
N MET A 66 8.63 -4.43 6.45
CA MET A 66 9.02 -3.58 7.58
C MET A 66 8.73 -4.28 8.92
N HIS A 67 7.66 -5.07 8.96
CA HIS A 67 7.24 -5.82 10.14
C HIS A 67 7.05 -7.30 9.77
N PRO A 68 7.84 -8.22 10.29
CA PRO A 68 7.61 -9.66 10.11
C PRO A 68 6.22 -10.09 10.59
N ARG A 69 5.76 -9.53 11.72
CA ARG A 69 4.45 -9.77 12.33
C ARG A 69 3.76 -8.49 12.73
N ILE A 70 2.45 -8.44 12.59
CA ILE A 70 1.60 -7.34 13.07
C ILE A 70 0.42 -7.94 13.83
N GLY A 71 0.35 -7.71 15.14
CA GLY A 71 -0.76 -8.20 15.98
C GLY A 71 -0.93 -9.72 15.99
N GLY A 72 0.16 -10.47 15.72
CA GLY A 72 0.13 -11.93 15.54
C GLY A 72 0.01 -12.39 14.09
N TYR A 73 -0.41 -11.54 13.16
CA TYR A 73 -0.54 -11.86 11.75
C TYR A 73 0.80 -11.87 11.01
N GLU A 74 1.05 -12.93 10.27
CA GLU A 74 2.15 -13.08 9.31
C GLU A 74 1.69 -12.79 7.88
N ILE A 75 2.61 -12.70 6.92
CA ILE A 75 2.26 -12.57 5.50
C ILE A 75 1.51 -13.80 4.98
N GLY A 76 1.85 -14.99 5.49
CA GLY A 76 1.21 -16.25 5.13
C GLY A 76 -0.24 -16.40 5.62
N ASP A 77 -0.71 -15.49 6.46
CA ASP A 77 -2.10 -15.46 6.91
C ASP A 77 -3.03 -14.70 5.95
N ILE A 78 -2.46 -14.04 4.95
CA ILE A 78 -3.23 -13.34 3.93
C ILE A 78 -3.66 -14.33 2.86
N ASP A 79 -4.97 -14.52 2.69
CA ASP A 79 -5.56 -15.32 1.62
C ASP A 79 -6.38 -14.41 0.70
N ILE A 80 -6.09 -14.45 -0.61
CA ILE A 80 -6.90 -13.71 -1.59
C ILE A 80 -8.13 -14.57 -1.91
N VAL A 81 -9.31 -14.03 -1.60
CA VAL A 81 -10.58 -14.75 -1.72
C VAL A 81 -11.47 -14.24 -2.86
N ALA A 82 -11.23 -13.02 -3.36
CA ALA A 82 -11.93 -12.45 -4.50
C ALA A 82 -11.02 -11.49 -5.27
N ALA A 83 -11.25 -11.34 -6.56
CA ALA A 83 -10.54 -10.41 -7.41
C ALA A 83 -11.47 -9.86 -8.49
N PHE A 84 -11.38 -8.55 -8.77
CA PHE A 84 -12.19 -7.85 -9.74
C PHE A 84 -11.32 -7.10 -10.73
N ASP A 85 -11.62 -7.25 -12.01
CA ASP A 85 -10.96 -6.52 -13.09
C ASP A 85 -11.97 -6.26 -14.23
N ILE A 86 -11.57 -5.47 -15.23
CA ILE A 86 -12.38 -5.18 -16.41
C ILE A 86 -11.77 -5.71 -17.71
N ASP A 87 -10.50 -6.15 -17.65
CA ASP A 87 -9.74 -6.58 -18.81
C ASP A 87 -10.22 -7.95 -19.32
N THR A 88 -10.59 -8.02 -20.60
CA THR A 88 -10.99 -9.27 -21.28
C THR A 88 -9.92 -10.35 -21.23
N ASN A 89 -8.65 -9.97 -21.05
CA ASN A 89 -7.55 -10.92 -20.90
C ASN A 89 -7.48 -11.58 -19.53
N LYS A 90 -8.20 -11.03 -18.53
CA LYS A 90 -8.11 -11.44 -17.11
C LYS A 90 -9.42 -11.97 -16.58
N VAL A 91 -10.54 -11.32 -16.89
CA VAL A 91 -11.88 -11.73 -16.43
C VAL A 91 -12.18 -13.17 -16.86
N GLY A 92 -12.69 -13.96 -15.93
CA GLY A 92 -12.99 -15.39 -16.11
C GLY A 92 -11.79 -16.33 -15.95
N LYS A 93 -10.56 -15.83 -15.77
CA LYS A 93 -9.37 -16.64 -15.50
C LYS A 93 -9.15 -16.83 -14.00
N ASP A 94 -8.48 -17.91 -13.64
CA ASP A 94 -7.91 -18.05 -12.31
C ASP A 94 -6.88 -16.93 -12.06
N LEU A 95 -6.88 -16.42 -10.85
CA LEU A 95 -6.04 -15.31 -10.43
C LEU A 95 -4.54 -15.57 -10.68
N SER A 96 -4.07 -16.82 -10.49
CA SER A 96 -2.67 -17.20 -10.76
C SER A 96 -2.25 -16.99 -12.21
N LYS A 97 -3.19 -17.07 -13.15
CA LYS A 97 -2.96 -16.81 -14.58
C LYS A 97 -3.20 -15.34 -14.92
N ALA A 98 -4.22 -14.74 -14.34
CA ALA A 98 -4.60 -13.36 -14.61
C ALA A 98 -3.49 -12.36 -14.25
N ILE A 99 -2.77 -12.57 -13.14
CA ILE A 99 -1.65 -11.71 -12.71
C ILE A 99 -0.47 -11.69 -13.69
N LEU A 100 -0.37 -12.66 -14.59
CA LEU A 100 0.68 -12.77 -15.60
C LEU A 100 0.19 -12.34 -17.00
N CYS A 101 -1.10 -12.01 -17.16
CA CYS A 101 -1.63 -11.56 -18.44
C CYS A 101 -1.16 -10.15 -18.77
N GLN A 102 -0.78 -9.93 -20.05
CA GLN A 102 -0.56 -8.57 -20.55
C GLN A 102 -1.81 -7.68 -20.30
N PRO A 103 -1.63 -6.39 -20.01
CA PRO A 103 -0.39 -5.63 -20.09
C PRO A 103 0.48 -5.64 -18.84
N ASN A 104 0.28 -6.59 -17.90
CA ASN A 104 1.16 -6.72 -16.75
C ASN A 104 2.58 -7.08 -17.21
N ASN A 105 3.56 -6.33 -16.71
CA ASN A 105 4.95 -6.44 -17.09
C ASN A 105 5.92 -6.36 -15.89
N THR A 106 5.39 -6.56 -14.66
CA THR A 106 6.24 -6.64 -13.48
C THR A 106 7.08 -7.92 -13.48
N ILE A 107 8.21 -7.87 -12.80
CA ILE A 107 9.10 -9.02 -12.68
C ILE A 107 8.38 -10.21 -12.03
N GLN A 108 8.57 -11.39 -12.61
CA GLN A 108 8.11 -12.63 -12.00
C GLN A 108 9.20 -13.16 -11.05
N PHE A 109 8.93 -13.16 -9.75
CA PHE A 109 9.87 -13.59 -8.71
C PHE A 109 9.33 -14.76 -7.86
N ALA A 110 8.12 -15.23 -8.16
CA ALA A 110 7.54 -16.44 -7.59
C ALA A 110 6.54 -17.08 -8.56
N GLU A 111 6.44 -18.40 -8.49
CA GLU A 111 5.34 -19.15 -9.12
C GLU A 111 4.15 -19.15 -8.19
N VAL A 112 2.98 -18.77 -8.71
CA VAL A 112 1.72 -18.82 -7.96
C VAL A 112 0.93 -20.03 -8.44
N PRO A 113 0.66 -21.01 -7.56
CA PRO A 113 -0.14 -22.17 -7.91
C PRO A 113 -1.59 -21.77 -8.19
N PHE A 114 -2.37 -22.70 -8.76
CA PHE A 114 -3.80 -22.51 -8.96
C PHE A 114 -4.46 -22.07 -7.64
N THR A 115 -5.14 -20.91 -7.68
CA THR A 115 -5.71 -20.26 -6.49
C THR A 115 -7.16 -20.67 -6.23
N GLY A 116 -7.88 -21.10 -7.24
CA GLY A 116 -9.34 -21.31 -7.19
C GLY A 116 -10.14 -19.99 -7.14
N VAL A 117 -9.48 -18.85 -7.30
CA VAL A 117 -10.12 -17.53 -7.34
C VAL A 117 -10.26 -17.08 -8.78
N THR A 118 -11.47 -17.03 -9.27
CA THR A 118 -11.78 -16.47 -10.60
C THR A 118 -11.76 -14.95 -10.51
N VAL A 119 -11.15 -14.30 -11.51
CA VAL A 119 -11.24 -12.83 -11.66
C VAL A 119 -12.61 -12.47 -12.21
N GLU A 120 -13.39 -11.77 -11.39
CA GLU A 120 -14.75 -11.37 -11.72
C GLU A 120 -14.79 -10.03 -12.49
N ARG A 121 -15.82 -9.85 -13.30
CA ARG A 121 -16.01 -8.61 -14.05
C ARG A 121 -16.49 -7.48 -13.15
N GLY A 122 -15.59 -6.54 -12.86
CA GLY A 122 -15.84 -5.38 -12.00
C GLY A 122 -16.49 -4.19 -12.72
N MET A 123 -16.73 -3.11 -11.96
CA MET A 123 -17.26 -1.85 -12.46
C MET A 123 -16.16 -1.05 -13.17
N THR A 124 -16.51 -0.39 -14.28
CA THR A 124 -15.55 0.41 -15.05
C THR A 124 -15.63 1.90 -14.72
N HIS A 125 -16.83 2.52 -14.85
CA HIS A 125 -17.00 3.98 -14.79
C HIS A 125 -15.87 4.73 -15.53
N ASP A 126 -15.14 5.60 -14.81
CA ASP A 126 -13.95 6.32 -15.27
C ASP A 126 -12.62 5.55 -15.05
N GLY A 127 -12.70 4.26 -14.70
CA GLY A 127 -11.53 3.41 -14.35
C GLY A 127 -10.57 3.12 -15.51
N ILE A 128 -10.89 3.51 -16.75
CA ILE A 128 -10.00 3.35 -17.91
C ILE A 128 -9.83 4.68 -18.63
N GLY A 129 -8.59 5.13 -18.76
CA GLY A 129 -8.24 6.35 -19.47
C GLY A 129 -8.03 6.14 -20.97
N LYS A 130 -7.87 7.24 -21.70
CA LYS A 130 -7.71 7.27 -23.15
C LYS A 130 -6.64 6.32 -23.66
N TYR A 131 -5.41 6.47 -23.19
CA TYR A 131 -4.26 5.68 -23.67
C TYR A 131 -4.34 4.22 -23.23
N VAL A 132 -4.81 3.95 -22.00
CA VAL A 132 -4.96 2.57 -21.51
C VAL A 132 -6.04 1.82 -22.28
N SER A 133 -7.09 2.49 -22.75
CA SER A 133 -8.15 1.88 -23.56
C SER A 133 -7.68 1.35 -24.93
N GLU A 134 -6.50 1.78 -25.39
CA GLU A 134 -5.89 1.28 -26.62
C GLU A 134 -5.38 -0.16 -26.44
N ILE A 135 -4.86 -0.49 -25.25
CA ILE A 135 -4.24 -1.78 -24.94
C ILE A 135 -5.10 -2.70 -24.04
N VAL A 136 -6.01 -2.14 -23.24
CA VAL A 136 -6.93 -2.89 -22.37
C VAL A 136 -8.34 -2.83 -22.96
N LYS A 137 -8.91 -3.99 -23.26
CA LYS A 137 -10.28 -4.11 -23.77
C LYS A 137 -11.21 -4.59 -22.65
N LYS A 138 -12.36 -3.93 -22.54
CA LYS A 138 -13.36 -4.29 -21.53
C LYS A 138 -13.95 -5.67 -21.82
N ALA A 139 -13.98 -6.53 -20.82
CA ALA A 139 -14.68 -7.80 -20.88
C ALA A 139 -16.19 -7.56 -21.12
N SER A 140 -16.80 -8.46 -21.89
CA SER A 140 -18.25 -8.47 -22.11
C SER A 140 -19.01 -8.84 -20.82
N GLY A 141 -20.31 -8.60 -20.82
CA GLY A 141 -21.19 -8.90 -19.71
C GLY A 141 -21.38 -7.74 -18.74
N SER A 142 -22.23 -7.95 -17.75
CA SER A 142 -22.54 -6.99 -16.69
C SER A 142 -21.51 -7.05 -15.56
N THR A 143 -21.39 -5.96 -14.81
CA THR A 143 -20.71 -5.95 -13.52
C THR A 143 -21.39 -6.95 -12.58
N VAL A 144 -20.59 -7.75 -11.87
CA VAL A 144 -21.10 -8.69 -10.85
C VAL A 144 -21.60 -7.94 -9.61
N ASP A 145 -22.38 -8.60 -8.78
CA ASP A 145 -22.72 -8.07 -7.45
C ASP A 145 -21.51 -8.18 -6.53
N VAL A 146 -20.71 -7.12 -6.50
CA VAL A 146 -19.46 -7.06 -5.74
C VAL A 146 -19.73 -7.20 -4.25
N ALA A 147 -20.76 -6.52 -3.72
CA ALA A 147 -21.07 -6.58 -2.29
C ALA A 147 -21.47 -7.99 -1.86
N GLN A 148 -22.26 -8.69 -2.68
CA GLN A 148 -22.67 -10.06 -2.39
C GLN A 148 -21.47 -11.02 -2.42
N ILE A 149 -20.58 -10.91 -3.43
CA ILE A 149 -19.37 -11.73 -3.52
C ILE A 149 -18.47 -11.51 -2.29
N LEU A 150 -18.26 -10.27 -1.86
CA LEU A 150 -17.47 -9.96 -0.68
C LEU A 150 -18.04 -10.62 0.58
N LYS A 151 -19.36 -10.61 0.75
CA LYS A 151 -20.05 -11.27 1.87
C LYS A 151 -19.90 -12.79 1.80
N ASP A 152 -20.19 -13.40 0.64
CA ASP A 152 -20.13 -14.85 0.44
C ASP A 152 -18.72 -15.43 0.67
N ARG A 153 -17.70 -14.65 0.30
CA ARG A 153 -16.29 -15.00 0.50
C ARG A 153 -15.77 -14.60 1.88
N LYS A 154 -16.60 -14.02 2.75
CA LYS A 154 -16.24 -13.57 4.10
C LYS A 154 -15.00 -12.68 4.07
N CYS A 155 -15.01 -11.70 3.15
CA CYS A 155 -13.88 -10.80 2.97
C CYS A 155 -13.71 -9.89 4.20
N ASP A 156 -12.50 -9.83 4.75
CA ASP A 156 -12.14 -8.92 5.85
C ASP A 156 -11.72 -7.54 5.32
N VAL A 157 -10.84 -7.54 4.31
CA VAL A 157 -10.18 -6.32 3.81
C VAL A 157 -10.22 -6.27 2.30
N VAL A 158 -10.59 -5.14 1.74
CA VAL A 158 -10.52 -4.90 0.29
C VAL A 158 -9.36 -3.95 -0.03
N VAL A 159 -8.53 -4.32 -1.00
CA VAL A 159 -7.42 -3.51 -1.51
C VAL A 159 -7.78 -2.97 -2.89
N SER A 160 -7.67 -1.65 -3.07
CA SER A 160 -7.89 -1.00 -4.37
C SER A 160 -6.59 -0.66 -5.07
N TYR A 161 -6.44 -1.16 -6.30
CA TYR A 161 -5.38 -0.88 -7.25
C TYR A 161 -5.92 -0.31 -8.57
N LEU A 162 -7.03 0.42 -8.51
CA LEU A 162 -7.59 1.07 -9.68
C LEU A 162 -6.60 2.06 -10.32
N PRO A 163 -6.68 2.34 -11.61
CA PRO A 163 -5.85 3.33 -12.27
C PRO A 163 -6.05 4.74 -11.70
N VAL A 164 -5.01 5.55 -11.76
CA VAL A 164 -5.07 6.98 -11.38
C VAL A 164 -6.19 7.69 -12.13
N GLY A 165 -6.97 8.53 -11.44
CA GLY A 165 -8.10 9.27 -11.99
C GLY A 165 -9.40 8.46 -12.07
N SER A 166 -9.47 7.30 -11.39
CA SER A 166 -10.68 6.48 -11.26
C SER A 166 -11.54 6.96 -10.09
N GLU A 167 -11.96 8.22 -10.11
CA GLU A 167 -12.68 8.87 -9.00
C GLU A 167 -14.06 8.22 -8.77
N GLU A 168 -14.86 8.08 -9.83
CA GLU A 168 -16.22 7.53 -9.74
C GLU A 168 -16.19 6.01 -9.51
N ALA A 169 -15.27 5.30 -10.17
CA ALA A 169 -15.10 3.88 -9.94
C ALA A 169 -14.72 3.59 -8.48
N THR A 170 -13.77 4.34 -7.92
CA THR A 170 -13.35 4.16 -6.52
C THR A 170 -14.51 4.40 -5.56
N LYS A 171 -15.25 5.50 -5.71
CA LYS A 171 -16.42 5.80 -4.85
C LYS A 171 -17.48 4.72 -4.95
N TRP A 172 -17.75 4.23 -6.17
CA TRP A 172 -18.69 3.14 -6.37
C TRP A 172 -18.26 1.87 -5.63
N TYR A 173 -16.98 1.48 -5.71
CA TYR A 173 -16.46 0.33 -4.97
C TYR A 173 -16.51 0.54 -3.46
N VAL A 174 -16.25 1.75 -2.97
CA VAL A 174 -16.39 2.07 -1.53
C VAL A 174 -17.81 1.81 -1.03
N GLU A 175 -18.83 2.13 -1.82
CA GLU A 175 -20.23 1.81 -1.46
C GLU A 175 -20.45 0.29 -1.33
N GLN A 176 -19.86 -0.52 -2.23
CA GLN A 176 -19.96 -1.98 -2.15
C GLN A 176 -19.20 -2.53 -0.92
N ILE A 177 -18.05 -1.96 -0.61
CA ILE A 177 -17.20 -2.34 0.54
C ILE A 177 -17.96 -2.06 1.86
N LEU A 178 -18.53 -0.86 1.98
CA LEU A 178 -19.36 -0.48 3.14
C LEU A 178 -20.58 -1.39 3.29
N SER A 179 -21.28 -1.68 2.19
CA SER A 179 -22.42 -2.60 2.17
C SER A 179 -22.04 -4.03 2.55
N ALA A 180 -20.82 -4.47 2.24
CA ALA A 180 -20.31 -5.80 2.58
C ALA A 180 -19.79 -5.89 4.03
N GLY A 181 -19.49 -4.77 4.69
CA GLY A 181 -18.94 -4.74 6.04
C GLY A 181 -17.44 -5.04 6.07
N CYS A 182 -16.68 -4.63 5.05
CA CYS A 182 -15.24 -4.89 4.94
C CYS A 182 -14.41 -3.66 5.34
N GLY A 183 -13.19 -3.88 5.85
CA GLY A 183 -12.17 -2.86 5.95
C GLY A 183 -11.62 -2.49 4.56
N PHE A 184 -11.01 -1.32 4.44
CA PHE A 184 -10.55 -0.79 3.17
C PHE A 184 -9.11 -0.30 3.19
N VAL A 185 -8.30 -0.73 2.22
CA VAL A 185 -6.95 -0.22 1.95
C VAL A 185 -6.96 0.46 0.58
N ASN A 186 -6.89 1.79 0.58
CA ASN A 186 -6.92 2.59 -0.65
C ASN A 186 -5.51 2.91 -1.13
N CYS A 187 -5.02 2.14 -2.09
CA CYS A 187 -3.67 2.32 -2.65
C CYS A 187 -3.58 3.39 -3.74
N VAL A 188 -4.70 3.96 -4.16
CA VAL A 188 -4.77 4.93 -5.28
C VAL A 188 -4.97 6.37 -4.79
N PRO A 189 -4.56 7.38 -5.57
CA PRO A 189 -4.66 8.79 -5.17
C PRO A 189 -6.08 9.37 -5.39
N VAL A 190 -7.10 8.61 -5.04
CA VAL A 190 -8.48 9.07 -4.92
C VAL A 190 -8.77 9.31 -3.46
N PHE A 191 -9.25 10.51 -3.10
CA PHE A 191 -9.35 10.91 -1.70
C PHE A 191 -10.60 10.34 -1.04
N ILE A 192 -10.39 9.27 -0.29
CA ILE A 192 -11.40 8.60 0.55
C ILE A 192 -11.05 8.78 2.03
N ALA A 193 -9.86 8.35 2.46
CA ALA A 193 -9.47 8.38 3.86
C ALA A 193 -9.28 9.80 4.40
N ARG A 194 -8.90 10.77 3.56
CA ARG A 194 -8.78 12.17 3.97
C ARG A 194 -10.10 12.95 3.92
N GLU A 195 -11.11 12.46 3.20
CA GLU A 195 -12.39 13.14 3.07
C GLU A 195 -13.32 12.86 4.25
N LYS A 196 -13.81 13.93 4.91
CA LYS A 196 -14.62 13.82 6.13
C LYS A 196 -15.92 13.05 5.90
N TYR A 197 -16.52 13.19 4.72
CA TYR A 197 -17.70 12.44 4.33
C TYR A 197 -17.50 10.93 4.46
N TRP A 198 -16.41 10.40 3.87
CA TRP A 198 -16.13 8.97 3.92
C TRP A 198 -15.68 8.52 5.31
N GLN A 199 -14.86 9.34 6.01
CA GLN A 199 -14.46 9.04 7.40
C GLN A 199 -15.68 8.78 8.27
N ASN A 200 -16.67 9.68 8.23
CA ASN A 200 -17.89 9.56 9.03
C ASN A 200 -18.69 8.29 8.68
N ARG A 201 -18.72 7.89 7.40
CA ARG A 201 -19.43 6.68 6.98
C ARG A 201 -18.75 5.40 7.46
N PHE A 202 -17.42 5.34 7.39
CA PHE A 202 -16.65 4.22 7.95
C PHE A 202 -16.77 4.17 9.47
N GLU A 203 -16.74 5.32 10.16
CA GLU A 203 -16.96 5.40 11.60
C GLU A 203 -18.36 4.92 12.00
N LEU A 204 -19.41 5.34 11.28
CA LEU A 204 -20.80 4.96 11.54
C LEU A 204 -21.04 3.45 11.40
N LEU A 205 -20.35 2.82 10.44
CA LEU A 205 -20.47 1.38 10.20
C LEU A 205 -19.42 0.55 10.97
N GLU A 206 -18.65 1.20 11.84
CA GLU A 206 -17.61 0.57 12.67
C GLU A 206 -16.54 -0.16 11.84
N LEU A 207 -16.22 0.36 10.64
CA LEU A 207 -15.24 -0.21 9.71
C LEU A 207 -13.97 0.63 9.64
N PRO A 208 -12.77 0.02 9.59
CA PRO A 208 -11.52 0.74 9.41
C PRO A 208 -11.21 1.00 7.93
N MET A 209 -10.48 2.08 7.68
CA MET A 209 -9.81 2.30 6.39
C MET A 209 -8.41 2.85 6.57
N ILE A 210 -7.52 2.50 5.64
CA ILE A 210 -6.16 3.00 5.53
C ILE A 210 -5.98 3.57 4.11
N GLY A 211 -5.68 4.84 3.98
CA GLY A 211 -5.60 5.56 2.69
C GLY A 211 -4.97 6.94 2.87
N ASP A 212 -4.72 7.64 1.82
CA ASP A 212 -4.87 7.36 0.39
C ASP A 212 -3.48 7.42 -0.29
N ASP A 213 -3.33 6.76 -1.45
CA ASP A 213 -2.11 6.76 -2.27
C ASP A 213 -0.91 6.08 -1.60
N ILE A 214 -0.74 4.79 -1.83
CA ILE A 214 0.30 3.97 -1.20
C ILE A 214 1.72 4.50 -1.46
N LYS A 215 2.54 4.54 -0.43
CA LYS A 215 3.98 4.76 -0.53
C LYS A 215 4.69 3.48 -0.98
N SER A 216 5.84 3.64 -1.64
CA SER A 216 6.80 2.54 -1.82
C SER A 216 7.71 2.43 -0.60
N GLN A 217 8.42 1.32 -0.45
CA GLN A 217 9.40 1.15 0.64
C GLN A 217 10.58 2.10 0.49
N LEU A 218 11.24 2.06 -0.66
CA LEU A 218 12.24 3.04 -1.06
C LEU A 218 11.84 3.59 -2.42
N GLY A 219 11.17 4.73 -2.45
CA GLY A 219 10.67 5.35 -3.68
C GLY A 219 10.90 6.84 -3.71
N ALA A 220 10.60 7.45 -4.86
CA ALA A 220 10.83 8.85 -5.11
C ALA A 220 10.26 9.77 -4.01
N THR A 221 9.02 9.51 -3.58
CA THR A 221 8.36 10.34 -2.55
C THR A 221 9.04 10.20 -1.19
N ILE A 222 9.34 8.99 -0.73
CA ILE A 222 10.03 8.78 0.56
C ILE A 222 11.41 9.42 0.55
N THR A 223 12.18 9.18 -0.51
CA THR A 223 13.54 9.74 -0.63
C THR A 223 13.50 11.27 -0.62
N HIS A 224 12.60 11.86 -1.40
CA HIS A 224 12.46 13.33 -1.46
C HIS A 224 12.03 13.92 -0.10
N ARG A 225 11.05 13.30 0.58
CA ARG A 225 10.61 13.69 1.93
C ARG A 225 11.74 13.67 2.93
N VAL A 226 12.51 12.57 2.98
CA VAL A 226 13.63 12.41 3.93
C VAL A 226 14.71 13.43 3.67
N LEU A 227 15.07 13.72 2.40
CA LEU A 227 16.05 14.72 2.03
C LEU A 227 15.55 16.13 2.35
N THR A 228 14.28 16.44 2.08
CA THR A 228 13.66 17.72 2.45
C THR A 228 13.69 17.93 3.97
N ARG A 229 13.34 16.88 4.72
CA ARG A 229 13.40 16.92 6.19
C ARG A 229 14.83 17.06 6.70
N LEU A 230 15.79 16.38 6.10
CA LEU A 230 17.21 16.52 6.44
C LEU A 230 17.70 17.97 6.27
N MET A 231 17.32 18.65 5.18
CA MET A 231 17.64 20.06 4.98
C MET A 231 17.04 20.92 6.11
N GLN A 232 15.75 20.75 6.38
CA GLN A 232 15.06 21.44 7.48
C GLN A 232 15.75 21.24 8.83
N ASP A 233 16.05 19.99 9.20
CA ASP A 233 16.65 19.65 10.50
C ASP A 233 18.10 20.11 10.64
N ARG A 234 18.78 20.39 9.51
CA ARG A 234 20.15 20.89 9.47
C ARG A 234 20.25 22.40 9.25
N GLY A 235 19.11 23.11 9.23
CA GLY A 235 19.08 24.56 9.02
C GLY A 235 19.47 24.99 7.61
N VAL A 236 19.30 24.11 6.62
CA VAL A 236 19.47 24.41 5.20
C VAL A 236 18.12 24.85 4.66
N THR A 237 18.04 26.03 4.05
CA THR A 237 16.83 26.49 3.40
C THR A 237 16.75 25.85 2.01
N LEU A 238 15.64 25.20 1.70
CA LEU A 238 15.31 24.71 0.37
C LEU A 238 14.63 25.83 -0.42
N ASP A 239 15.23 26.28 -1.50
CA ASP A 239 14.70 27.38 -2.31
C ASP A 239 13.80 26.86 -3.43
N ARG A 240 14.19 25.75 -4.07
CA ARG A 240 13.41 25.11 -5.14
C ARG A 240 13.77 23.64 -5.30
N THR A 241 12.81 22.86 -5.82
CA THR A 241 13.03 21.44 -6.06
C THR A 241 12.17 20.92 -7.19
N TYR A 242 12.70 19.92 -7.90
CA TYR A 242 11.87 19.10 -8.79
C TYR A 242 12.07 17.62 -8.56
N GLN A 243 11.04 16.85 -8.93
CA GLN A 243 11.07 15.39 -9.02
C GLN A 243 10.43 14.98 -10.33
N LEU A 244 11.23 14.46 -11.25
CA LEU A 244 10.78 13.90 -12.53
C LEU A 244 10.68 12.39 -12.41
N ASN A 245 9.57 11.81 -12.84
CA ASN A 245 9.35 10.37 -12.77
C ASN A 245 8.93 9.84 -14.14
N PHE A 246 9.53 8.76 -14.58
CA PHE A 246 9.11 8.02 -15.76
C PHE A 246 9.28 6.53 -15.54
N GLY A 247 8.53 5.73 -16.29
CA GLY A 247 8.52 4.28 -16.18
C GLY A 247 7.82 3.64 -17.37
N GLY A 248 7.76 2.32 -17.40
CA GLY A 248 7.23 1.58 -18.54
C GLY A 248 5.94 0.82 -18.27
N ASN A 249 5.37 0.92 -17.06
CA ASN A 249 4.14 0.21 -16.73
C ASN A 249 2.87 0.98 -17.14
N THR A 250 1.74 0.32 -17.02
CA THR A 250 0.43 0.86 -17.41
C THR A 250 0.03 2.11 -16.61
N ASP A 251 0.51 2.29 -15.35
CA ASP A 251 0.24 3.51 -14.58
C ASP A 251 0.91 4.73 -15.22
N PHE A 252 2.15 4.60 -15.73
CA PHE A 252 2.82 5.67 -16.46
C PHE A 252 2.14 5.96 -17.79
N LEU A 253 1.68 4.95 -18.53
CA LEU A 253 0.87 5.15 -19.75
C LEU A 253 -0.43 5.91 -19.43
N ASN A 254 -1.15 5.52 -18.38
CA ASN A 254 -2.37 6.20 -17.94
C ASN A 254 -2.11 7.66 -17.55
N MET A 255 -0.94 7.96 -16.99
CA MET A 255 -0.56 9.31 -16.56
C MET A 255 -0.18 10.25 -17.69
N LEU A 256 -0.05 9.79 -18.94
CA LEU A 256 0.04 10.68 -20.12
C LEU A 256 -1.24 11.48 -20.31
N GLU A 257 -2.38 10.98 -19.84
CA GLU A 257 -3.64 11.72 -19.76
C GLU A 257 -3.62 12.68 -18.56
N ARG A 258 -3.13 13.90 -18.80
CA ARG A 258 -2.83 14.89 -17.75
C ARG A 258 -4.04 15.31 -16.94
N GLU A 259 -5.23 15.26 -17.52
CA GLU A 259 -6.49 15.60 -16.84
C GLU A 259 -6.80 14.65 -15.67
N ARG A 260 -6.34 13.42 -15.73
CA ARG A 260 -6.49 12.41 -14.68
C ARG A 260 -5.56 12.59 -13.47
N LEU A 261 -4.64 13.56 -13.51
CA LEU A 261 -3.54 13.68 -12.54
C LEU A 261 -3.80 14.65 -11.39
N THR A 262 -4.94 15.31 -11.33
CA THR A 262 -5.19 16.39 -10.35
C THR A 262 -4.95 15.91 -8.91
N SER A 263 -5.62 14.85 -8.49
CA SER A 263 -5.47 14.29 -7.14
C SER A 263 -4.05 13.76 -6.89
N LYS A 264 -3.44 13.11 -7.89
CA LYS A 264 -2.07 12.57 -7.77
C LYS A 264 -1.02 13.68 -7.62
N LYS A 265 -1.17 14.80 -8.33
CA LYS A 265 -0.26 15.95 -8.22
C LYS A 265 -0.35 16.57 -6.82
N ILE A 266 -1.57 16.79 -6.32
CA ILE A 266 -1.81 17.29 -4.97
C ILE A 266 -1.19 16.36 -3.92
N SER A 267 -1.44 15.04 -4.04
CA SER A 267 -0.92 14.04 -3.12
C SER A 267 0.60 14.08 -3.02
N LYS A 268 1.31 14.05 -4.15
CA LYS A 268 2.77 14.02 -4.19
C LYS A 268 3.40 15.33 -3.71
N THR A 269 2.88 16.49 -4.13
CA THR A 269 3.41 17.81 -3.74
C THR A 269 3.26 17.99 -2.23
N ASN A 270 2.07 17.77 -1.68
CA ASN A 270 1.82 17.89 -0.24
C ASN A 270 2.68 16.92 0.58
N ALA A 271 2.95 15.72 0.06
CA ALA A 271 3.80 14.75 0.75
C ALA A 271 5.22 15.30 0.98
N VAL A 272 5.79 16.07 0.06
CA VAL A 272 7.12 16.64 0.15
C VAL A 272 7.11 17.95 0.92
N THR A 273 6.26 18.92 0.53
CA THR A 273 6.23 20.25 1.13
C THR A 273 5.84 20.25 2.61
N SER A 274 5.09 19.23 3.06
CA SER A 274 4.77 19.05 4.49
C SER A 274 5.98 18.76 5.40
N GLN A 275 7.18 18.62 4.83
CA GLN A 275 8.41 18.36 5.59
C GLN A 275 9.18 19.63 5.96
N ILE A 276 8.77 20.78 5.46
CA ILE A 276 9.30 22.12 5.82
C ILE A 276 8.20 22.93 6.51
N ASP A 277 8.60 23.92 7.29
CA ASP A 277 7.72 24.77 8.10
C ASP A 277 7.50 26.18 7.53
N TYR A 278 7.97 26.40 6.31
CA TYR A 278 7.79 27.63 5.55
C TYR A 278 7.17 27.35 4.17
N ASP A 279 6.60 28.39 3.56
CA ASP A 279 6.08 28.32 2.20
C ASP A 279 7.21 28.52 1.19
N ILE A 280 7.50 27.48 0.42
CA ILE A 280 8.52 27.52 -0.64
C ILE A 280 8.01 28.20 -1.95
N GLY A 281 6.68 28.44 -2.06
CA GLY A 281 6.03 28.89 -3.29
C GLY A 281 5.77 27.78 -4.30
N ALA A 282 4.58 27.77 -4.87
CA ALA A 282 4.13 26.71 -5.79
C ALA A 282 4.98 26.62 -7.08
N GLU A 283 5.53 27.76 -7.53
CA GLU A 283 6.39 27.88 -8.70
C GLU A 283 7.77 27.24 -8.50
N ASN A 284 8.20 27.08 -7.25
CA ASN A 284 9.49 26.51 -6.88
C ASN A 284 9.44 24.99 -6.66
N VAL A 285 8.27 24.38 -6.80
CA VAL A 285 8.09 22.92 -6.58
C VAL A 285 7.47 22.27 -7.80
N HIS A 286 8.22 21.39 -8.45
CA HIS A 286 7.70 20.58 -9.55
C HIS A 286 7.81 19.09 -9.24
N ILE A 287 6.68 18.43 -8.95
CA ILE A 287 6.62 16.98 -8.69
C ILE A 287 5.55 16.35 -9.58
N GLY A 288 5.95 15.47 -10.46
CA GLY A 288 4.99 14.84 -11.33
C GLY A 288 5.53 13.62 -12.07
N PRO A 289 4.62 12.86 -12.71
CA PRO A 289 4.99 11.98 -13.78
C PRO A 289 5.49 12.83 -14.95
N SER A 290 6.57 12.37 -15.59
CA SER A 290 7.16 13.07 -16.72
C SER A 290 6.82 12.38 -18.03
N ASP A 291 7.03 11.04 -18.14
CA ASP A 291 6.84 10.32 -19.38
C ASP A 291 6.62 8.81 -19.19
N HIS A 292 6.24 8.14 -20.29
CA HIS A 292 6.12 6.69 -20.40
C HIS A 292 7.14 6.15 -21.40
N VAL A 293 7.95 5.20 -20.96
CA VAL A 293 9.01 4.55 -21.75
C VAL A 293 8.76 3.03 -21.75
N PRO A 294 8.08 2.45 -22.74
CA PRO A 294 7.56 1.08 -22.71
C PRO A 294 8.59 0.01 -22.38
N TRP A 295 9.82 0.09 -22.90
CA TRP A 295 10.88 -0.89 -22.68
C TRP A 295 11.46 -0.90 -21.25
N LEU A 296 11.06 0.03 -20.38
CA LEU A 296 11.38 -0.01 -18.96
C LEU A 296 10.56 -1.06 -18.19
N ASP A 297 9.49 -1.59 -18.80
CA ASP A 297 8.56 -2.51 -18.13
C ASP A 297 8.04 -1.89 -16.82
N ASP A 298 8.03 -2.62 -15.71
CA ASP A 298 7.60 -2.11 -14.41
C ASP A 298 8.71 -1.35 -13.64
N ARG A 299 9.81 -1.02 -14.30
CA ARG A 299 10.85 -0.15 -13.71
C ARG A 299 10.41 1.29 -13.75
N LYS A 300 10.77 1.98 -12.68
CA LYS A 300 10.53 3.39 -12.49
C LYS A 300 11.82 4.10 -12.17
N TRP A 301 12.09 5.15 -12.89
CA TRP A 301 13.19 6.04 -12.65
C TRP A 301 12.67 7.36 -12.08
N CYS A 302 13.42 7.94 -11.15
CA CYS A 302 13.18 9.30 -10.73
C CYS A 302 14.48 10.10 -10.67
N TYR A 303 14.37 11.38 -11.03
CA TYR A 303 15.40 12.38 -10.84
C TYR A 303 14.89 13.41 -9.87
N ILE A 304 15.65 13.62 -8.79
CA ILE A 304 15.36 14.65 -7.79
C ILE A 304 16.50 15.66 -7.84
N ARG A 305 16.17 16.94 -7.96
CA ARG A 305 17.07 18.05 -7.73
C ARG A 305 16.51 18.94 -6.65
N MET A 306 17.39 19.35 -5.73
CA MET A 306 17.08 20.25 -4.62
C MET A 306 18.13 21.35 -4.63
N GLU A 307 17.70 22.59 -4.64
CA GLU A 307 18.56 23.76 -4.61
C GLU A 307 18.21 24.60 -3.38
N GLY A 308 19.23 25.06 -2.68
CA GLY A 308 19.05 25.80 -1.45
C GLY A 308 20.31 26.54 -1.02
N HIS A 309 20.29 27.04 0.19
CA HIS A 309 21.43 27.73 0.75
C HIS A 309 21.68 27.40 2.22
N THR A 310 22.96 27.50 2.60
CA THR A 310 23.48 27.20 3.93
C THR A 310 23.95 28.47 4.61
N PHE A 311 24.77 28.35 5.67
CA PHE A 311 25.33 29.45 6.41
C PHE A 311 26.03 30.48 5.50
N GLY A 312 25.71 31.75 5.71
CA GLY A 312 26.26 32.85 4.92
C GLY A 312 25.66 32.97 3.51
N GLY A 313 24.57 32.30 3.22
CA GLY A 313 23.94 32.29 1.89
C GLY A 313 24.68 31.44 0.86
N ALA A 314 25.63 30.59 1.29
CA ALA A 314 26.37 29.73 0.39
C ALA A 314 25.42 28.68 -0.27
N PRO A 315 25.44 28.58 -1.63
CA PRO A 315 24.54 27.67 -2.34
C PRO A 315 24.85 26.20 -2.05
N VAL A 316 23.81 25.38 -1.97
CA VAL A 316 23.90 23.91 -1.93
C VAL A 316 22.94 23.31 -2.95
N ASN A 317 23.44 22.36 -3.72
CA ASN A 317 22.67 21.64 -4.72
C ASN A 317 22.81 20.14 -4.45
N LEU A 318 21.70 19.43 -4.50
CA LEU A 318 21.65 17.99 -4.38
C LEU A 318 20.97 17.41 -5.62
N GLU A 319 21.58 16.39 -6.20
CA GLU A 319 20.99 15.61 -7.27
C GLU A 319 20.97 14.15 -6.87
N LEU A 320 19.85 13.48 -7.16
CA LEU A 320 19.66 12.06 -6.91
C LEU A 320 18.95 11.41 -8.09
N LYS A 321 19.48 10.28 -8.53
CA LYS A 321 18.84 9.38 -9.46
C LYS A 321 18.51 8.08 -8.74
N LEU A 322 17.26 7.63 -8.84
CA LEU A 322 16.79 6.37 -8.27
C LEU A 322 16.11 5.53 -9.35
N GLU A 323 16.43 4.24 -9.39
CA GLU A 323 15.73 3.24 -10.19
C GLU A 323 15.20 2.14 -9.27
N VAL A 324 13.94 1.76 -9.45
CA VAL A 324 13.28 0.68 -8.70
C VAL A 324 12.34 -0.12 -9.60
N TRP A 325 12.07 -1.38 -9.23
CA TRP A 325 10.89 -2.10 -9.70
C TRP A 325 9.69 -1.59 -8.90
N ASP A 326 8.75 -0.90 -9.56
CA ASP A 326 7.73 -0.07 -8.88
C ASP A 326 6.74 -0.91 -8.08
N SER A 327 6.19 -1.97 -8.67
CA SER A 327 5.15 -2.78 -8.04
C SER A 327 5.65 -3.64 -6.87
N PRO A 328 6.76 -4.39 -6.97
CA PRO A 328 7.32 -5.10 -5.81
C PRO A 328 7.70 -4.17 -4.67
N ASN A 329 8.20 -2.97 -5.00
CA ASN A 329 8.62 -1.97 -4.02
C ASN A 329 7.46 -1.38 -3.20
N SER A 330 6.21 -1.54 -3.65
CA SER A 330 5.01 -1.16 -2.88
C SER A 330 4.34 -2.34 -2.17
N ALA A 331 4.53 -3.56 -2.66
CA ALA A 331 3.80 -4.74 -2.19
C ALA A 331 4.01 -5.00 -0.69
N GLY A 332 5.24 -4.88 -0.16
CA GLY A 332 5.51 -5.07 1.25
C GLY A 332 4.82 -4.03 2.15
N VAL A 333 4.66 -2.79 1.67
CA VAL A 333 3.90 -1.76 2.41
C VAL A 333 2.42 -2.12 2.45
N VAL A 334 1.88 -2.66 1.36
CA VAL A 334 0.46 -3.09 1.31
C VAL A 334 0.21 -4.30 2.21
N VAL A 335 1.16 -5.23 2.33
CA VAL A 335 1.10 -6.35 3.30
C VAL A 335 0.93 -5.82 4.72
N ASP A 336 1.71 -4.81 5.12
CA ASP A 336 1.59 -4.18 6.43
C ASP A 336 0.26 -3.44 6.59
N ALA A 337 -0.20 -2.72 5.56
CA ALA A 337 -1.48 -2.02 5.57
C ALA A 337 -2.67 -2.99 5.71
N ILE A 338 -2.67 -4.13 5.01
CA ILE A 338 -3.70 -5.18 5.14
C ILE A 338 -3.76 -5.69 6.57
N ARG A 339 -2.60 -6.07 7.15
CA ARG A 339 -2.53 -6.60 8.52
C ARG A 339 -2.94 -5.56 9.57
N CYS A 340 -2.56 -4.29 9.38
CA CYS A 340 -3.02 -3.20 10.23
C CYS A 340 -4.53 -2.96 10.12
N CYS A 341 -5.10 -3.06 8.91
CA CYS A 341 -6.53 -2.92 8.70
C CYS A 341 -7.31 -4.04 9.40
N LYS A 342 -6.85 -5.30 9.26
CA LYS A 342 -7.42 -6.45 9.98
C LYS A 342 -7.31 -6.29 11.49
N LEU A 343 -6.14 -5.87 11.99
CA LEU A 343 -5.93 -5.63 13.40
C LEU A 343 -6.87 -4.55 13.97
N ALA A 344 -7.18 -3.52 13.17
CA ALA A 344 -8.17 -2.51 13.52
C ALA A 344 -9.59 -3.11 13.59
N LEU A 345 -9.98 -3.96 12.62
CA LEU A 345 -11.25 -4.70 12.66
C LEU A 345 -11.38 -5.54 13.94
N ASP A 346 -10.35 -6.31 14.27
CA ASP A 346 -10.36 -7.18 15.46
C ASP A 346 -10.46 -6.41 16.77
N ARG A 347 -10.01 -5.14 16.75
CA ARG A 347 -10.07 -4.25 17.92
C ARG A 347 -11.31 -3.36 17.96
N GLY A 348 -12.18 -3.43 16.95
CA GLY A 348 -13.32 -2.52 16.80
C GLY A 348 -12.90 -1.06 16.60
N GLU A 349 -11.69 -0.83 16.03
CA GLU A 349 -11.24 0.51 15.65
C GLU A 349 -11.77 0.84 14.26
N SER A 350 -12.36 2.03 14.07
CA SER A 350 -13.09 2.41 12.85
C SER A 350 -12.68 3.78 12.31
N GLY A 351 -13.16 4.11 11.13
CA GLY A 351 -12.78 5.30 10.40
C GLY A 351 -11.39 5.20 9.81
N SER A 352 -10.73 6.33 9.58
CA SER A 352 -9.36 6.36 9.07
C SER A 352 -8.35 6.09 10.18
N ILE A 353 -7.60 4.98 10.08
CA ILE A 353 -6.60 4.58 11.06
C ILE A 353 -5.35 5.46 10.91
N LYS A 354 -5.17 6.39 11.85
CA LYS A 354 -4.24 7.53 11.74
C LYS A 354 -2.78 7.13 11.53
N GLY A 355 -2.23 6.26 12.40
CA GLY A 355 -0.82 5.85 12.34
C GLY A 355 -0.49 5.14 11.03
N PRO A 356 -1.16 4.02 10.72
CA PRO A 356 -1.01 3.31 9.46
C PRO A 356 -1.21 4.21 8.22
N SER A 357 -2.26 5.03 8.18
CA SER A 357 -2.47 5.95 7.05
C SER A 357 -1.32 6.96 6.90
N ALA A 358 -0.84 7.56 8.00
CA ALA A 358 0.26 8.51 7.95
C ALA A 358 1.58 7.89 7.49
N TYR A 359 1.86 6.66 7.89
CA TYR A 359 3.13 6.00 7.57
C TYR A 359 3.11 5.36 6.19
N PHE A 360 2.04 4.66 5.83
CA PHE A 360 1.97 3.89 4.60
C PHE A 360 1.48 4.68 3.39
N MET A 361 0.79 5.81 3.58
CA MET A 361 0.12 6.54 2.51
C MET A 361 0.72 7.92 2.26
N LYS A 362 0.69 8.39 1.00
CA LYS A 362 1.18 9.73 0.61
C LYS A 362 0.19 10.83 0.98
N SER A 363 -1.10 10.52 0.97
CA SER A 363 -2.18 11.46 1.25
C SER A 363 -3.08 11.03 2.42
N PRO A 364 -2.51 10.88 3.63
CA PRO A 364 -3.28 10.53 4.82
C PRO A 364 -4.20 11.70 5.23
N PRO A 365 -5.16 11.48 6.13
CA PRO A 365 -5.98 12.54 6.71
C PRO A 365 -5.18 13.68 7.33
N LYS A 366 -4.02 13.36 7.90
CA LYS A 366 -3.06 14.31 8.43
C LYS A 366 -1.63 13.87 8.14
N GLN A 367 -0.82 14.80 7.64
CA GLN A 367 0.61 14.60 7.41
C GLN A 367 1.40 14.69 8.71
N TYR A 368 2.43 13.83 8.81
CA TYR A 368 3.41 13.82 9.88
C TYR A 368 4.80 13.61 9.29
N SER A 369 5.87 13.90 10.03
CA SER A 369 7.21 13.41 9.65
C SER A 369 7.22 11.88 9.65
N ASP A 370 8.07 11.27 8.81
CA ASP A 370 8.08 9.80 8.68
C ASP A 370 8.50 9.12 10.00
N GLU A 371 9.34 9.77 10.82
CA GLU A 371 9.69 9.28 12.15
C GLU A 371 8.48 9.24 13.10
N VAL A 372 7.72 10.34 13.17
CA VAL A 372 6.50 10.41 14.01
C VAL A 372 5.47 9.41 13.52
N ALA A 373 5.25 9.32 12.20
CA ALA A 373 4.31 8.38 11.62
C ALA A 373 4.71 6.92 11.93
N ARG A 374 6.00 6.57 11.85
CA ARG A 374 6.52 5.25 12.24
C ARG A 374 6.23 4.95 13.71
N GLN A 375 6.54 5.88 14.60
CA GLN A 375 6.24 5.71 16.03
C GLN A 375 4.74 5.52 16.30
N MET A 376 3.87 6.18 15.54
CA MET A 376 2.42 5.98 15.62
C MET A 376 1.99 4.57 15.19
N VAL A 377 2.60 4.01 14.15
CA VAL A 377 2.36 2.62 13.72
C VAL A 377 2.81 1.65 14.79
N GLU A 378 4.03 1.82 15.33
CA GLU A 378 4.54 0.95 16.41
C GLU A 378 3.62 0.95 17.65
N LYS A 379 3.13 2.14 18.04
CA LYS A 379 2.15 2.26 19.13
C LYS A 379 0.83 1.57 18.80
N PHE A 380 0.34 1.74 17.57
CA PHE A 380 -0.87 1.07 17.09
C PHE A 380 -0.70 -0.45 17.13
N ILE A 381 0.38 -1.00 16.59
CA ILE A 381 0.68 -2.44 16.60
C ILE A 381 0.71 -2.96 18.06
N ALA A 382 1.38 -2.24 18.94
CA ALA A 382 1.48 -2.59 20.37
C ALA A 382 0.18 -2.42 21.18
N GLY A 383 -0.92 -1.96 20.58
CA GLY A 383 -2.20 -1.71 21.26
C GLY A 383 -2.16 -0.57 22.29
N LYS A 384 -1.17 0.32 22.19
CA LYS A 384 -1.04 1.47 23.09
C LYS A 384 -1.91 2.61 22.57
N LYS A 385 -2.99 2.92 23.31
CA LYS A 385 -3.82 4.11 23.00
C LYS A 385 -3.00 5.38 23.25
N ASP A 386 -3.10 6.34 22.32
CA ASP A 386 -2.58 7.68 22.60
C ASP A 386 -3.30 8.22 23.85
N ARG A 387 -2.53 8.60 24.86
CA ARG A 387 -3.10 9.30 26.02
C ARG A 387 -3.76 10.57 25.46
N LYS A 388 -5.09 10.68 25.60
CA LYS A 388 -5.78 11.94 25.32
C LYS A 388 -5.08 13.03 26.15
N LYS A 389 -4.43 13.97 25.43
CA LYS A 389 -4.01 15.25 26.01
C LYS A 389 -5.18 16.19 25.97
#